data_8378784ecc2fe11c0e31578ad022595f
#
_entry.id   8378784ecc2fe11c0e31578ad022595f
#
_cell.length_a   1.000
_cell.length_b   1.000
_cell.length_c   1.000
_cell.angle_alpha   90.00
_cell.angle_beta   90.00
_cell.angle_gamma   90.00
#
_symmetry.space_group_name_H-M   'P 1'
#
loop_
_entity.id
_entity.type
_entity.pdbx_description
1 polymer ?
#
loop_
_entity_poly.entity_id
_entity_poly.type
_entity_poly.pdbx_seq_one_letter_code
_entity_poly.pdbx_strand_id
1 'polypeptide(L)'
;ITEERLAEIFLELQEKKANNINLVTAGQFVPQVVRALRRAKDGGLGIPVVYNTSSYENVDTIKRLEGLVDIYLPDLKYVDEKLSAKYSHAPDYFVTAQAAIREMVRQTGKPEFAVSGEQRHIFAEEYNDRCDEDAEILMKKGVIVRHLLLPGCADDSRRVIAYLLDTYGEEIYISIMNQFTPLKGLSSFPELNRKISDEEYEQIIDFAIERGISNAFIQEGGTAEESFIPQFDLEGV
;
A
#
# COMPACT_ATOMS: atom_id res chain seq x y z
N ILE A 1 13.49 5.39 20.16
CA ILE A 1 14.42 6.39 19.62
C ILE A 1 13.81 7.78 19.75
N THR A 2 14.63 8.85 19.68
CA THR A 2 14.14 10.23 19.68
C THR A 2 13.70 10.66 18.28
N GLU A 3 12.93 11.75 18.20
CA GLU A 3 12.49 12.32 16.91
C GLU A 3 13.67 12.87 16.09
N GLU A 4 14.68 13.39 16.77
CA GLU A 4 15.95 13.83 16.18
C GLU A 4 16.66 12.65 15.49
N ARG A 5 16.83 11.55 16.22
CA ARG A 5 17.50 10.36 15.70
C ARG A 5 16.73 9.74 14.54
N LEU A 6 15.38 9.74 14.59
CA LEU A 6 14.55 9.27 13.50
C LEU A 6 14.73 10.14 12.24
N ALA A 7 14.82 11.46 12.39
CA ALA A 7 15.08 12.37 11.27
C ALA A 7 16.48 12.13 10.67
N GLU A 8 17.51 11.90 11.50
CA GLU A 8 18.85 11.54 11.05
C GLU A 8 18.85 10.23 10.24
N ILE A 9 18.14 9.20 10.72
CA ILE A 9 18.00 7.91 10.01
C ILE A 9 17.39 8.12 8.62
N PHE A 10 16.38 8.97 8.47
CA PHE A 10 15.80 9.26 7.16
C PHE A 10 16.82 9.88 6.20
N LEU A 11 17.65 10.80 6.69
CA LEU A 11 18.72 11.42 5.87
C LEU A 11 19.84 10.42 5.57
N GLU A 12 20.24 9.58 6.52
CA GLU A 12 21.24 8.51 6.31
C GLU A 12 20.77 7.50 5.23
N LEU A 13 19.47 7.15 5.22
CA LEU A 13 18.91 6.28 4.18
C LEU A 13 18.96 6.94 2.81
N GLN A 14 18.66 8.22 2.73
CA GLN A 14 18.81 8.98 1.49
C GLN A 14 20.29 9.01 1.01
N GLU A 15 21.25 9.23 1.90
CA GLU A 15 22.67 9.18 1.59
C GLU A 15 23.13 7.80 1.09
N LYS A 16 22.51 6.73 1.63
CA LYS A 16 22.69 5.35 1.16
C LYS A 16 21.95 5.04 -0.14
N LYS A 17 21.34 6.04 -0.78
CA LYS A 17 20.61 5.95 -2.06
C LYS A 17 19.36 5.05 -1.98
N ALA A 18 18.67 5.03 -0.85
CA ALA A 18 17.34 4.42 -0.78
C ALA A 18 16.36 5.15 -1.72
N ASN A 19 15.48 4.40 -2.40
CA ASN A 19 14.51 4.97 -3.32
C ASN A 19 13.39 5.74 -2.61
N ASN A 20 13.11 5.39 -1.35
CA ASN A 20 12.08 6.02 -0.52
C ASN A 20 12.31 5.75 0.97
N ILE A 21 11.56 6.45 1.83
CA ILE A 21 11.40 6.12 3.24
C ILE A 21 10.05 5.40 3.41
N ASN A 22 10.06 4.13 3.78
CA ASN A 22 8.83 3.35 3.97
C ASN A 22 8.45 3.25 5.46
N LEU A 23 7.38 3.95 5.84
CA LEU A 23 6.82 3.94 7.20
C LEU A 23 5.80 2.82 7.33
N VAL A 24 6.24 1.67 7.85
CA VAL A 24 5.38 0.49 8.01
C VAL A 24 4.68 0.52 9.36
N THR A 25 3.34 0.51 9.35
CA THR A 25 2.49 0.45 10.57
C THR A 25 2.79 1.58 11.57
N ALA A 26 3.03 2.79 11.06
CA ALA A 26 3.40 3.94 11.89
C ALA A 26 2.21 4.67 12.55
N GLY A 27 0.97 4.21 12.37
CA GLY A 27 -0.27 4.89 12.79
C GLY A 27 -0.29 5.34 14.24
N GLN A 28 0.19 4.49 15.16
CA GLN A 28 0.27 4.80 16.59
C GLN A 28 1.35 5.83 16.96
N PHE A 29 2.30 6.11 16.04
CA PHE A 29 3.41 7.04 16.25
C PHE A 29 3.35 8.29 15.37
N VAL A 30 2.22 8.55 14.71
CA VAL A 30 2.07 9.68 13.76
C VAL A 30 2.51 11.02 14.34
N PRO A 31 2.21 11.39 15.60
CA PRO A 31 2.70 12.67 16.14
C PRO A 31 4.23 12.80 16.16
N GLN A 32 4.95 11.72 16.50
CA GLN A 32 6.41 11.67 16.50
C GLN A 32 6.97 11.65 15.08
N VAL A 33 6.38 10.83 14.23
CA VAL A 33 6.76 10.70 12.79
C VAL A 33 6.62 12.05 12.08
N VAL A 34 5.53 12.78 12.31
CA VAL A 34 5.31 14.13 11.73
C VAL A 34 6.42 15.10 12.11
N ARG A 35 6.85 15.10 13.39
CA ARG A 35 7.94 15.99 13.82
C ARG A 35 9.29 15.58 13.23
N ALA A 36 9.57 14.27 13.17
CA ALA A 36 10.78 13.75 12.54
C ALA A 36 10.83 14.04 11.03
N LEU A 37 9.73 13.84 10.31
CA LEU A 37 9.64 14.14 8.88
C LEU A 37 9.84 15.64 8.58
N ARG A 38 9.25 16.53 9.38
CA ARG A 38 9.47 17.97 9.22
C ARG A 38 10.94 18.32 9.38
N ARG A 39 11.60 17.82 10.43
CA ARG A 39 13.05 18.02 10.64
C ARG A 39 13.88 17.46 9.48
N ALA A 40 13.56 16.27 9.01
CA ALA A 40 14.27 15.67 7.88
C ALA A 40 14.08 16.47 6.59
N LYS A 41 12.85 16.94 6.29
CA LYS A 41 12.58 17.81 5.12
C LYS A 41 13.30 19.14 5.23
N ASP A 42 13.35 19.76 6.41
CA ASP A 42 14.16 20.96 6.67
C ASP A 42 15.68 20.69 6.50
N GLY A 43 16.10 19.45 6.79
CA GLY A 43 17.48 18.97 6.57
C GLY A 43 17.79 18.50 5.14
N GLY A 44 16.85 18.62 4.20
CA GLY A 44 17.06 18.28 2.79
C GLY A 44 16.61 16.87 2.36
N LEU A 45 15.71 16.23 3.11
CA LEU A 45 15.09 14.98 2.65
C LEU A 45 14.29 15.22 1.37
N GLY A 46 14.73 14.62 0.25
CA GLY A 46 14.16 14.77 -1.09
C GLY A 46 13.61 13.47 -1.70
N ILE A 47 13.91 12.30 -1.09
CA ILE A 47 13.31 11.03 -1.55
C ILE A 47 11.87 10.89 -1.04
N PRO A 48 10.98 10.19 -1.78
CA PRO A 48 9.59 10.04 -1.40
C PRO A 48 9.41 9.37 -0.04
N VAL A 49 8.41 9.82 0.70
CA VAL A 49 7.95 9.18 1.93
C VAL A 49 6.73 8.34 1.63
N VAL A 50 6.81 7.05 1.93
CA VAL A 50 5.75 6.05 1.75
C VAL A 50 5.10 5.75 3.09
N TYR A 51 3.77 5.79 3.18
CA TYR A 51 3.02 5.42 4.37
C TYR A 51 2.22 4.15 4.13
N ASN A 52 2.65 3.05 4.76
CA ASN A 52 2.08 1.72 4.62
C ASN A 52 1.15 1.42 5.81
N THR A 53 -0.14 1.20 5.53
CA THR A 53 -1.17 1.12 6.55
C THR A 53 -2.26 0.10 6.24
N SER A 54 -2.89 -0.44 7.28
CA SER A 54 -4.09 -1.27 7.15
C SER A 54 -5.34 -0.49 6.76
N SER A 55 -5.26 0.83 6.61
CA SER A 55 -6.38 1.77 6.39
C SER A 55 -7.39 1.90 7.55
N TYR A 56 -7.27 1.08 8.58
CA TYR A 56 -8.15 1.17 9.75
C TYR A 56 -7.67 2.27 10.69
N GLU A 57 -7.75 3.52 10.20
CA GLU A 57 -7.21 4.70 10.87
C GLU A 57 -8.20 5.87 10.86
N ASN A 58 -8.11 6.71 11.89
CA ASN A 58 -8.89 7.93 11.95
C ASN A 58 -8.43 8.92 10.86
N VAL A 59 -9.38 9.50 10.14
CA VAL A 59 -9.13 10.49 9.07
C VAL A 59 -8.32 11.69 9.59
N ASP A 60 -8.54 12.14 10.83
CA ASP A 60 -7.78 13.26 11.39
C ASP A 60 -6.30 12.89 11.65
N THR A 61 -5.99 11.61 11.83
CA THR A 61 -4.61 11.11 11.87
C THR A 61 -3.97 11.23 10.49
N ILE A 62 -4.67 10.80 9.43
CA ILE A 62 -4.20 10.92 8.05
C ILE A 62 -3.99 12.38 7.64
N LYS A 63 -4.90 13.29 8.00
CA LYS A 63 -4.75 14.73 7.73
C LYS A 63 -3.45 15.33 8.29
N ARG A 64 -2.92 14.82 9.40
CA ARG A 64 -1.65 15.29 9.95
C ARG A 64 -0.44 14.98 9.08
N LEU A 65 -0.56 14.02 8.17
CA LEU A 65 0.48 13.59 7.24
C LEU A 65 0.51 14.41 5.95
N GLU A 66 -0.46 15.30 5.74
CA GLU A 66 -0.57 16.14 4.53
C GLU A 66 0.72 16.93 4.28
N GLY A 67 1.24 16.85 3.05
CA GLY A 67 2.50 17.48 2.64
C GLY A 67 3.78 16.83 3.18
N LEU A 68 3.66 15.76 3.97
CA LEU A 68 4.78 15.01 4.52
C LEU A 68 4.93 13.62 3.88
N VAL A 69 3.83 13.01 3.51
CA VAL A 69 3.78 11.71 2.82
C VAL A 69 3.50 11.94 1.34
N ASP A 70 4.24 11.26 0.50
CA ASP A 70 4.17 11.37 -0.95
C ASP A 70 3.40 10.20 -1.57
N ILE A 71 3.55 8.99 -1.01
CA ILE A 71 2.90 7.76 -1.49
C ILE A 71 2.19 7.07 -0.33
N TYR A 72 0.92 6.76 -0.51
CA TYR A 72 0.18 5.92 0.43
C TYR A 72 0.04 4.49 -0.10
N LEU A 73 0.28 3.50 0.78
CA LEU A 73 0.04 2.07 0.54
C LEU A 73 -1.03 1.56 1.50
N PRO A 74 -2.30 1.96 1.34
CA PRO A 74 -3.39 1.47 2.16
C PRO A 74 -3.81 0.06 1.77
N ASP A 75 -4.15 -0.78 2.75
CA ASP A 75 -4.87 -2.02 2.48
C ASP A 75 -6.37 -1.75 2.43
N LEU A 76 -7.08 -2.34 1.46
CA LEU A 76 -8.53 -2.53 1.54
C LEU A 76 -8.82 -4.03 1.57
N LYS A 77 -9.02 -4.54 2.80
CA LYS A 77 -9.08 -5.98 3.06
C LYS A 77 -10.45 -6.59 2.84
N TYR A 78 -11.52 -5.85 3.19
CA TYR A 78 -12.89 -6.31 3.19
C TYR A 78 -13.86 -5.18 2.80
N VAL A 79 -14.94 -5.55 2.12
CA VAL A 79 -16.18 -4.79 2.03
C VAL A 79 -17.23 -5.40 2.97
N ASP A 80 -17.17 -6.71 3.18
CA ASP A 80 -18.12 -7.43 4.03
C ASP A 80 -17.82 -7.22 5.53
N GLU A 81 -18.78 -6.62 6.24
CA GLU A 81 -18.72 -6.38 7.69
C GLU A 81 -18.58 -7.69 8.49
N LYS A 82 -19.20 -8.79 8.02
CA LYS A 82 -19.12 -10.08 8.71
C LYS A 82 -17.73 -10.69 8.58
N LEU A 83 -17.08 -10.54 7.42
CA LEU A 83 -15.71 -11.01 7.21
C LEU A 83 -14.72 -10.18 8.04
N SER A 84 -14.85 -8.86 8.03
CA SER A 84 -13.99 -7.98 8.82
C SER A 84 -14.17 -8.19 10.32
N ALA A 85 -15.40 -8.38 10.79
CA ALA A 85 -15.67 -8.74 12.18
C ALA A 85 -15.06 -10.11 12.55
N LYS A 86 -15.22 -11.10 11.66
CA LYS A 86 -14.76 -12.48 11.88
C LYS A 86 -13.25 -12.60 11.92
N TYR A 87 -12.53 -12.01 10.93
CA TYR A 87 -11.10 -12.23 10.75
C TYR A 87 -10.23 -11.14 11.35
N SER A 88 -10.76 -9.94 11.57
CA SER A 88 -9.99 -8.79 12.05
C SER A 88 -10.60 -8.11 13.29
N HIS A 89 -11.71 -8.61 13.83
CA HIS A 89 -12.46 -8.01 14.95
C HIS A 89 -12.80 -6.52 14.73
N ALA A 90 -13.01 -6.11 13.48
CA ALA A 90 -13.26 -4.75 13.05
C ALA A 90 -14.54 -4.67 12.20
N PRO A 91 -15.73 -4.70 12.79
CA PRO A 91 -16.99 -4.72 12.03
C PRO A 91 -17.21 -3.46 11.19
N ASP A 92 -16.67 -2.32 11.60
CA ASP A 92 -16.71 -1.03 10.90
C ASP A 92 -15.50 -0.77 9.97
N TYR A 93 -14.72 -1.83 9.64
CA TYR A 93 -13.50 -1.72 8.87
C TYR A 93 -13.71 -0.98 7.54
N PHE A 94 -14.71 -1.39 6.74
CA PHE A 94 -14.91 -0.81 5.43
C PHE A 94 -15.23 0.69 5.49
N VAL A 95 -16.12 1.10 6.40
CA VAL A 95 -16.51 2.51 6.56
C VAL A 95 -15.31 3.37 6.96
N THR A 96 -14.47 2.85 7.87
CA THR A 96 -13.26 3.53 8.34
C THR A 96 -12.20 3.59 7.23
N ALA A 97 -11.92 2.46 6.58
CA ALA A 97 -10.91 2.35 5.53
C ALA A 97 -11.24 3.22 4.31
N GLN A 98 -12.49 3.21 3.84
CA GLN A 98 -12.89 4.06 2.72
C GLN A 98 -12.72 5.56 3.01
N ALA A 99 -13.00 6.00 4.25
CA ALA A 99 -12.82 7.39 4.63
C ALA A 99 -11.34 7.78 4.67
N ALA A 100 -10.48 6.90 5.20
CA ALA A 100 -9.04 7.09 5.23
C ALA A 100 -8.44 7.11 3.82
N ILE A 101 -8.79 6.15 2.95
CA ILE A 101 -8.30 6.10 1.56
C ILE A 101 -8.73 7.34 0.78
N ARG A 102 -9.97 7.78 0.92
CA ARG A 102 -10.45 9.03 0.28
C ARG A 102 -9.60 10.23 0.66
N GLU A 103 -9.24 10.34 1.94
CA GLU A 103 -8.37 11.43 2.41
C GLU A 103 -6.95 11.29 1.83
N MET A 104 -6.40 10.09 1.73
CA MET A 104 -5.09 9.83 1.12
C MET A 104 -5.07 10.25 -0.37
N VAL A 105 -6.10 9.87 -1.13
CA VAL A 105 -6.25 10.28 -2.55
C VAL A 105 -6.40 11.79 -2.66
N ARG A 106 -7.17 12.43 -1.78
CA ARG A 106 -7.28 13.89 -1.74
C ARG A 106 -5.92 14.58 -1.57
N GLN A 107 -5.04 14.03 -0.73
CA GLN A 107 -3.73 14.62 -0.43
C GLN A 107 -2.72 14.46 -1.56
N THR A 108 -2.74 13.31 -2.23
CA THR A 108 -1.74 12.99 -3.25
C THR A 108 -2.19 13.37 -4.66
N GLY A 109 -3.49 13.30 -4.95
CA GLY A 109 -4.00 13.44 -6.31
C GLY A 109 -3.64 12.24 -7.20
N LYS A 110 -3.58 12.45 -8.51
CA LYS A 110 -3.23 11.43 -9.50
C LYS A 110 -1.81 10.90 -9.29
N PRO A 111 -1.56 9.61 -9.62
CA PRO A 111 -0.22 9.03 -9.57
C PRO A 111 0.77 9.76 -10.48
N GLU A 112 1.96 10.06 -9.92
CA GLU A 112 3.08 10.70 -10.63
C GLU A 112 4.31 9.79 -10.53
N PHE A 113 5.05 9.69 -11.64
CA PHE A 113 6.25 8.89 -11.76
C PHE A 113 7.44 9.75 -12.21
N ALA A 114 8.66 9.27 -11.97
CA ALA A 114 9.88 9.84 -12.53
C ALA A 114 10.65 8.75 -13.25
N VAL A 115 11.10 9.07 -14.44
CA VAL A 115 11.97 8.23 -15.26
C VAL A 115 13.42 8.53 -14.86
N SER A 116 14.21 7.49 -14.62
CA SER A 116 15.63 7.64 -14.28
C SER A 116 16.37 8.34 -15.41
N GLY A 117 17.07 9.42 -15.09
CA GLY A 117 17.80 10.26 -16.07
C GLY A 117 16.96 11.36 -16.74
N GLU A 118 15.66 11.42 -16.54
CA GLU A 118 14.80 12.52 -17.00
C GLU A 118 14.51 13.50 -15.85
N GLN A 119 14.40 14.80 -16.18
CA GLN A 119 14.08 15.84 -15.18
C GLN A 119 12.58 16.13 -15.09
N ARG A 120 11.72 15.27 -15.63
CA ARG A 120 10.28 15.46 -15.62
C ARG A 120 9.56 14.32 -14.93
N HIS A 121 8.41 14.61 -14.38
CA HIS A 121 7.45 13.61 -13.94
C HIS A 121 6.53 13.22 -15.10
N ILE A 122 6.09 11.97 -15.10
CA ILE A 122 5.12 11.42 -16.03
C ILE A 122 3.88 10.96 -15.26
N PHE A 123 2.73 10.92 -15.91
CA PHE A 123 1.49 10.39 -15.33
C PHE A 123 1.27 8.92 -15.71
N ALA A 124 0.25 8.31 -15.09
CA ALA A 124 -0.03 6.88 -15.22
C ALA A 124 -0.17 6.40 -16.68
N GLU A 125 -0.80 7.20 -17.54
CA GLU A 125 -0.98 6.85 -18.95
C GLU A 125 0.38 6.68 -19.66
N GLU A 126 1.29 7.63 -19.48
CA GLU A 126 2.63 7.55 -20.07
C GLU A 126 3.49 6.45 -19.42
N TYR A 127 3.31 6.20 -18.10
CA TYR A 127 3.96 5.10 -17.42
C TYR A 127 3.55 3.74 -17.99
N ASN A 128 2.25 3.53 -18.17
CA ASN A 128 1.72 2.27 -18.69
C ASN A 128 2.18 1.99 -20.13
N ASP A 129 2.34 3.02 -20.95
CA ASP A 129 2.85 2.91 -22.31
C ASP A 129 4.35 2.57 -22.37
N ARG A 130 5.11 2.86 -21.29
CA ARG A 130 6.56 2.67 -21.20
C ARG A 130 7.00 1.44 -20.41
N CYS A 131 6.10 0.62 -19.90
CA CYS A 131 6.43 -0.53 -19.04
C CYS A 131 7.39 -1.54 -19.67
N ASP A 132 7.52 -1.55 -21.00
CA ASP A 132 8.39 -2.46 -21.75
C ASP A 132 9.77 -1.84 -22.10
N GLU A 133 10.05 -0.60 -21.69
CA GLU A 133 11.34 0.05 -21.91
C GLU A 133 12.30 -0.25 -20.76
N ASP A 134 13.60 -0.38 -21.02
CA ASP A 134 14.68 -0.62 -20.03
C ASP A 134 14.89 0.55 -19.04
N ALA A 135 13.97 1.51 -18.98
CA ALA A 135 14.08 2.68 -18.11
C ALA A 135 13.57 2.37 -16.70
N GLU A 136 14.36 2.65 -15.66
CA GLU A 136 13.93 2.58 -14.29
C GLU A 136 12.89 3.69 -14.00
N ILE A 137 11.64 3.33 -13.85
CA ILE A 137 10.53 4.26 -13.58
C ILE A 137 10.07 4.06 -12.14
N LEU A 138 10.06 5.14 -11.35
CA LEU A 138 9.72 5.11 -9.94
C LEU A 138 8.54 6.02 -9.64
N MET A 139 7.54 5.49 -8.94
CA MET A 139 6.45 6.32 -8.42
C MET A 139 6.99 7.36 -7.44
N LYS A 140 6.57 8.60 -7.60
CA LYS A 140 6.95 9.73 -6.74
C LYS A 140 5.80 10.24 -5.89
N LYS A 141 4.56 10.05 -6.34
CA LYS A 141 3.39 10.49 -5.62
C LYS A 141 2.17 9.66 -6.01
N GLY A 142 1.25 9.43 -5.09
CA GLY A 142 -0.02 8.76 -5.39
C GLY A 142 -0.46 7.77 -4.31
N VAL A 143 -1.47 6.97 -4.67
CA VAL A 143 -2.01 5.91 -3.81
C VAL A 143 -1.97 4.58 -4.54
N ILE A 144 -1.43 3.55 -3.88
CA ILE A 144 -1.52 2.16 -4.32
C ILE A 144 -2.34 1.40 -3.30
N VAL A 145 -3.60 1.13 -3.60
CA VAL A 145 -4.46 0.34 -2.71
C VAL A 145 -4.13 -1.13 -2.88
N ARG A 146 -3.78 -1.79 -1.77
CA ARG A 146 -3.46 -3.21 -1.76
C ARG A 146 -4.65 -4.03 -1.32
N HIS A 147 -4.94 -5.09 -2.07
CA HIS A 147 -5.94 -6.08 -1.71
C HIS A 147 -5.31 -7.46 -1.65
N LEU A 148 -5.22 -8.04 -0.45
CA LEU A 148 -4.77 -9.41 -0.23
C LEU A 148 -5.96 -10.35 -0.30
N LEU A 149 -5.93 -11.28 -1.26
CA LEU A 149 -6.96 -12.30 -1.39
C LEU A 149 -6.91 -13.27 -0.20
N LEU A 150 -8.08 -13.63 0.31
CA LEU A 150 -8.24 -14.66 1.34
C LEU A 150 -8.95 -15.89 0.76
N PRO A 151 -8.54 -17.11 1.14
CA PRO A 151 -9.18 -18.33 0.70
C PRO A 151 -10.70 -18.33 0.98
N GLY A 152 -11.48 -18.64 -0.05
CA GLY A 152 -12.94 -18.69 0.05
C GLY A 152 -13.65 -17.34 0.14
N CYS A 153 -12.94 -16.23 -0.05
CA CYS A 153 -13.51 -14.87 0.03
C CYS A 153 -13.59 -14.18 -1.35
N ALA A 154 -13.61 -14.93 -2.45
CA ALA A 154 -13.60 -14.39 -3.81
C ALA A 154 -14.73 -13.38 -4.09
N ASP A 155 -15.93 -13.60 -3.55
CA ASP A 155 -17.07 -12.69 -3.74
C ASP A 155 -16.84 -11.34 -3.07
N ASP A 156 -16.16 -11.31 -1.91
CA ASP A 156 -15.80 -10.06 -1.26
C ASP A 156 -14.66 -9.37 -2.01
N SER A 157 -13.68 -10.12 -2.52
CA SER A 157 -12.60 -9.59 -3.35
C SER A 157 -13.14 -8.91 -4.62
N ARG A 158 -14.13 -9.50 -5.29
CA ARG A 158 -14.81 -8.85 -6.43
C ARG A 158 -15.48 -7.53 -6.02
N ARG A 159 -16.13 -7.50 -4.84
CA ARG A 159 -16.74 -6.26 -4.31
C ARG A 159 -15.70 -5.19 -3.98
N VAL A 160 -14.56 -5.58 -3.41
CA VAL A 160 -13.43 -4.66 -3.16
C VAL A 160 -12.94 -4.04 -4.45
N ILE A 161 -12.64 -4.86 -5.46
CA ILE A 161 -12.13 -4.39 -6.76
C ILE A 161 -13.16 -3.51 -7.46
N ALA A 162 -14.43 -3.94 -7.51
CA ALA A 162 -15.51 -3.14 -8.09
C ALA A 162 -15.62 -1.78 -7.41
N TYR A 163 -15.62 -1.74 -6.08
CA TYR A 163 -15.66 -0.48 -5.31
C TYR A 163 -14.49 0.45 -5.66
N LEU A 164 -13.26 -0.09 -5.73
CA LEU A 164 -12.09 0.72 -6.05
C LEU A 164 -12.15 1.29 -7.47
N LEU A 165 -12.52 0.48 -8.45
CA LEU A 165 -12.67 0.90 -9.84
C LEU A 165 -13.80 1.93 -10.02
N ASP A 166 -14.97 1.69 -9.42
CA ASP A 166 -16.13 2.57 -9.52
C ASP A 166 -15.92 3.91 -8.80
N THR A 167 -15.09 3.93 -7.75
CA THR A 167 -14.88 5.12 -6.92
C THR A 167 -13.72 5.97 -7.39
N TYR A 168 -12.60 5.35 -7.80
CA TYR A 168 -11.34 6.05 -8.05
C TYR A 168 -10.85 5.90 -9.49
N GLY A 169 -11.22 4.83 -10.20
CA GLY A 169 -10.75 4.58 -11.58
C GLY A 169 -9.23 4.70 -11.68
N GLU A 170 -8.77 5.63 -12.50
CA GLU A 170 -7.35 5.88 -12.79
C GLU A 170 -6.64 6.78 -11.75
N GLU A 171 -7.35 7.26 -10.73
CA GLU A 171 -6.75 8.10 -9.68
C GLU A 171 -5.86 7.32 -8.71
N ILE A 172 -5.90 5.99 -8.75
CA ILE A 172 -5.11 5.09 -7.90
C ILE A 172 -4.50 3.94 -8.71
N TYR A 173 -3.52 3.28 -8.12
CA TYR A 173 -3.13 1.92 -8.50
C TYR A 173 -3.77 0.91 -7.57
N ILE A 174 -4.09 -0.29 -8.08
CA ILE A 174 -4.60 -1.41 -7.32
C ILE A 174 -3.57 -2.54 -7.35
N SER A 175 -3.10 -2.98 -6.19
CA SER A 175 -2.22 -4.15 -6.09
C SER A 175 -3.03 -5.35 -5.62
N ILE A 176 -3.21 -6.33 -6.50
CA ILE A 176 -3.95 -7.57 -6.23
C ILE A 176 -2.94 -8.64 -5.82
N MET A 177 -2.98 -9.07 -4.54
CA MET A 177 -1.96 -9.92 -3.94
C MET A 177 -2.49 -11.31 -3.62
N ASN A 178 -1.73 -12.35 -3.98
CA ASN A 178 -2.02 -13.76 -3.67
C ASN A 178 -1.14 -14.36 -2.56
N GLN A 179 -0.30 -13.54 -1.92
CA GLN A 179 0.72 -14.00 -0.96
C GLN A 179 0.18 -14.32 0.44
N PHE A 180 -1.11 -14.71 0.56
CA PHE A 180 -1.64 -15.15 1.83
C PHE A 180 -0.95 -16.44 2.27
N THR A 181 -0.33 -16.42 3.47
CA THR A 181 0.31 -17.56 4.10
C THR A 181 -0.44 -17.93 5.37
N PRO A 182 -0.93 -19.18 5.50
CA PRO A 182 -1.59 -19.63 6.71
C PRO A 182 -0.66 -19.55 7.93
N LEU A 183 -1.10 -18.87 8.98
CA LEU A 183 -0.34 -18.78 10.23
C LEU A 183 -0.61 -19.99 11.12
N LYS A 184 0.40 -20.40 11.90
CA LYS A 184 0.20 -21.41 12.94
C LYS A 184 -0.82 -20.92 13.96
N GLY A 185 -1.89 -21.68 14.19
CA GLY A 185 -2.94 -21.34 15.16
C GLY A 185 -4.28 -20.93 14.55
N LEU A 186 -4.48 -21.03 13.25
CA LEU A 186 -5.76 -20.78 12.56
C LEU A 186 -6.82 -21.89 12.78
N SER A 187 -6.72 -22.67 13.87
CA SER A 187 -7.70 -23.73 14.19
C SER A 187 -9.15 -23.23 14.30
N SER A 188 -9.34 -21.95 14.65
CA SER A 188 -10.65 -21.30 14.70
C SER A 188 -11.20 -20.92 13.32
N PHE A 189 -10.35 -20.93 12.28
CA PHE A 189 -10.68 -20.55 10.91
C PHE A 189 -10.10 -21.57 9.93
N PRO A 190 -10.61 -22.82 9.93
CA PRO A 190 -10.05 -23.89 9.10
C PRO A 190 -10.09 -23.57 7.60
N GLU A 191 -11.01 -22.73 7.15
CA GLU A 191 -11.10 -22.25 5.78
C GLU A 191 -9.88 -21.40 5.36
N LEU A 192 -9.21 -20.74 6.30
CA LEU A 192 -8.00 -19.97 6.07
C LEU A 192 -6.70 -20.81 6.22
N ASN A 193 -6.82 -22.10 6.54
CA ASN A 193 -5.64 -22.96 6.72
C ASN A 193 -5.14 -23.55 5.40
N ARG A 194 -5.14 -22.77 4.34
CA ARG A 194 -4.60 -23.06 3.03
C ARG A 194 -4.15 -21.79 2.32
N LYS A 195 -3.32 -21.91 1.32
CA LYS A 195 -3.02 -20.82 0.40
C LYS A 195 -4.19 -20.60 -0.57
N ILE A 196 -4.19 -19.44 -1.23
CA ILE A 196 -5.02 -19.18 -2.40
C ILE A 196 -4.56 -20.14 -3.52
N SER A 197 -5.49 -20.74 -4.26
CA SER A 197 -5.14 -21.48 -5.47
C SER A 197 -4.95 -20.54 -6.66
N ASP A 198 -4.19 -21.00 -7.66
CA ASP A 198 -3.97 -20.22 -8.88
C ASP A 198 -5.29 -19.90 -9.58
N GLU A 199 -6.24 -20.87 -9.60
CA GLU A 199 -7.58 -20.67 -10.19
C GLU A 199 -8.40 -19.60 -9.43
N GLU A 200 -8.32 -19.57 -8.09
CA GLU A 200 -8.99 -18.52 -7.30
C GLU A 200 -8.39 -17.14 -7.61
N TYR A 201 -7.08 -17.07 -7.79
CA TYR A 201 -6.38 -15.84 -8.12
C TYR A 201 -6.73 -15.36 -9.53
N GLU A 202 -6.59 -16.24 -10.53
CA GLU A 202 -6.89 -15.96 -11.95
C GLU A 202 -8.32 -15.46 -12.14
N GLN A 203 -9.32 -16.08 -11.48
CA GLN A 203 -10.71 -15.61 -11.53
C GLN A 203 -10.90 -14.16 -11.06
N ILE A 204 -10.09 -13.70 -10.10
CA ILE A 204 -10.16 -12.31 -9.64
C ILE A 204 -9.45 -11.37 -10.61
N ILE A 205 -8.35 -11.82 -11.20
CA ILE A 205 -7.63 -11.06 -12.22
C ILE A 205 -8.52 -10.90 -13.47
N ASP A 206 -9.12 -11.99 -13.94
CA ASP A 206 -10.06 -11.96 -15.09
C ASP A 206 -11.22 -10.98 -14.82
N PHE A 207 -11.82 -11.05 -13.62
CA PHE A 207 -12.86 -10.09 -13.23
C PHE A 207 -12.37 -8.65 -13.27
N ALA A 208 -11.15 -8.37 -12.79
CA ALA A 208 -10.59 -7.02 -12.82
C ALA A 208 -10.35 -6.53 -14.26
N ILE A 209 -9.86 -7.42 -15.15
CA ILE A 209 -9.65 -7.12 -16.57
C ILE A 209 -11.00 -6.86 -17.28
N GLU A 210 -12.01 -7.70 -17.04
CA GLU A 210 -13.37 -7.51 -17.60
C GLU A 210 -14.00 -6.18 -17.13
N ARG A 211 -13.63 -5.71 -15.95
CA ARG A 211 -14.07 -4.42 -15.41
C ARG A 211 -13.24 -3.23 -15.92
N GLY A 212 -12.23 -3.47 -16.77
CA GLY A 212 -11.43 -2.45 -17.40
C GLY A 212 -10.35 -1.84 -16.50
N ILE A 213 -9.74 -2.64 -15.61
CA ILE A 213 -8.61 -2.17 -14.79
C ILE A 213 -7.44 -1.77 -15.71
N SER A 214 -6.92 -0.55 -15.55
CA SER A 214 -5.77 -0.04 -16.30
C SER A 214 -4.53 0.12 -15.41
N ASN A 215 -4.73 0.53 -14.17
CA ASN A 215 -3.65 0.82 -13.21
C ASN A 215 -3.58 -0.31 -12.17
N ALA A 216 -2.85 -1.39 -12.46
CA ALA A 216 -2.73 -2.52 -11.55
C ALA A 216 -1.31 -3.07 -11.45
N PHE A 217 -0.99 -3.55 -10.25
CA PHE A 217 0.13 -4.45 -10.01
C PHE A 217 -0.43 -5.84 -9.72
N ILE A 218 -0.15 -6.78 -10.62
CA ILE A 218 -0.58 -8.17 -10.54
C ILE A 218 0.66 -9.00 -10.22
N GLN A 219 0.59 -9.86 -9.20
CA GLN A 219 1.70 -10.73 -8.85
C GLN A 219 1.68 -11.96 -9.75
N GLU A 220 2.72 -12.15 -10.54
CA GLU A 220 2.98 -13.41 -11.24
C GLU A 220 3.56 -14.44 -10.27
N GLY A 221 3.13 -15.70 -10.39
CA GLY A 221 3.26 -16.80 -9.45
C GLY A 221 4.57 -16.94 -8.66
N GLY A 222 4.46 -17.51 -7.47
CA GLY A 222 5.61 -17.96 -6.64
C GLY A 222 6.15 -16.98 -5.61
N THR A 223 5.56 -15.80 -5.43
CA THR A 223 6.07 -14.73 -4.55
C THR A 223 5.74 -14.88 -3.06
N ALA A 224 5.07 -15.96 -2.65
CA ALA A 224 4.71 -16.18 -1.23
C ALA A 224 5.81 -16.98 -0.50
N GLU A 225 6.97 -16.39 -0.26
CA GLU A 225 8.02 -16.96 0.56
C GLU A 225 8.14 -16.28 1.93
N GLU A 226 8.40 -17.04 2.99
CA GLU A 226 8.63 -16.53 4.36
C GLU A 226 9.82 -15.55 4.44
N SER A 227 10.68 -15.52 3.42
CA SER A 227 11.88 -14.67 3.31
C SER A 227 11.59 -13.16 3.21
N PHE A 228 10.33 -12.75 2.97
CA PHE A 228 9.94 -11.34 2.95
C PHE A 228 9.69 -10.72 4.34
N ILE A 229 9.75 -11.51 5.41
CA ILE A 229 9.69 -10.99 6.78
C ILE A 229 11.11 -10.62 7.20
N PRO A 230 11.43 -9.31 7.37
CA PRO A 230 12.77 -8.90 7.79
C PRO A 230 13.07 -9.45 9.19
N GLN A 231 14.32 -9.83 9.42
CA GLN A 231 14.79 -10.10 10.77
C GLN A 231 14.84 -8.78 11.53
N PHE A 232 14.07 -8.67 12.62
CA PHE A 232 14.07 -7.49 13.48
C PHE A 232 15.26 -7.56 14.46
N ASP A 233 16.46 -7.38 13.95
CA ASP A 233 17.72 -7.48 14.70
C ASP A 233 18.23 -6.15 15.23
N LEU A 234 17.45 -5.07 15.03
CA LEU A 234 17.80 -3.70 15.40
C LEU A 234 19.05 -3.15 14.71
N GLU A 235 19.50 -3.74 13.61
CA GLU A 235 20.63 -3.23 12.83
C GLU A 235 20.30 -1.83 12.28
N GLY A 236 21.15 -0.85 12.62
CA GLY A 236 21.00 0.54 12.15
C GLY A 236 20.13 1.46 13.02
N VAL A 237 19.70 1.02 14.23
CA VAL A 237 18.92 1.84 15.17
C VAL A 237 19.80 2.40 16.28
#